data_518b4bb16c36e45d9a6e030dd2b0db79
#
_entry.id   518b4bb16c36e45d9a6e030dd2b0db79
#
_cell.length_a   1.000
_cell.length_b   1.000
_cell.length_c   1.000
_cell.angle_alpha   90.00
_cell.angle_beta   90.00
_cell.angle_gamma   90.00
#
_symmetry.space_group_name_H-M   'P 1'
#
loop_
_entity.id
_entity.type
_entity.pdbx_description
1 polymer ?
#
loop_
_entity_poly.entity_id
_entity_poly.type
_entity_poly.pdbx_seq_one_letter_code
_entity_poly.pdbx_strand_id
1 'polypeptide(L)'
;DYVAKFPSWTMETFAFAEDQAAADTWMQSWTLFFWAWWIAWATFVGLFLARISRGRTLRQFIFGTLTFPFLFILMWMSFFGNTALDMVRSGDYPEFAENAINVPEQGFYDMLHEFPGSGIVIFLTTFIGLLLYITSADSGALVMSNFTSRITDNRQDGSRWLRIFWSVTVGALTLALLQIDGIATVQSATVVMGLPFAFVVYLIMFSLWKSLRLENIQREARTTAMHGMISSRTEREPSDSNLWKNRLDRANTFPSKKEMDTCLLYT
;
A
#
# COMPACT_ATOMS: atom_id res chain seq x y z
N ASP A 1 16.44 -17.24 -12.16
CA ASP A 1 15.50 -17.63 -13.21
C ASP A 1 14.12 -16.98 -13.06
N TYR A 2 13.49 -17.02 -11.86
CA TYR A 2 12.14 -16.51 -11.60
C TYR A 2 11.95 -15.04 -12.04
N VAL A 3 12.82 -14.14 -11.59
CA VAL A 3 12.72 -12.70 -11.90
C VAL A 3 12.87 -12.43 -13.41
N ALA A 4 13.71 -13.19 -14.10
CA ALA A 4 13.94 -13.04 -15.53
C ALA A 4 12.74 -13.50 -16.37
N LYS A 5 12.04 -14.55 -15.92
CA LYS A 5 10.90 -15.15 -16.63
C LYS A 5 9.55 -14.59 -16.19
N PHE A 6 9.51 -13.84 -15.10
CA PHE A 6 8.30 -13.29 -14.51
C PHE A 6 7.41 -12.53 -15.52
N PRO A 7 7.94 -11.63 -16.38
CA PRO A 7 7.10 -10.92 -17.34
C PRO A 7 6.40 -11.83 -18.37
N SER A 8 7.06 -12.91 -18.81
CA SER A 8 6.46 -13.85 -19.74
C SER A 8 5.40 -14.72 -19.06
N TRP A 9 5.67 -15.23 -17.87
CA TRP A 9 4.74 -16.06 -17.13
C TRP A 9 3.49 -15.31 -16.65
N THR A 10 3.62 -14.02 -16.35
CA THR A 10 2.47 -13.20 -15.95
C THR A 10 1.40 -13.08 -17.05
N MET A 11 1.81 -13.15 -18.32
CA MET A 11 0.92 -13.04 -19.46
C MET A 11 0.56 -14.39 -20.09
N GLU A 12 0.96 -15.49 -19.47
CA GLU A 12 0.65 -16.83 -19.98
C GLU A 12 -0.82 -17.16 -19.72
N THR A 13 -1.52 -17.54 -20.77
CA THR A 13 -2.94 -17.89 -20.72
C THR A 13 -3.19 -19.40 -20.79
N PHE A 14 -2.15 -20.21 -20.95
CA PHE A 14 -2.22 -21.66 -21.15
C PHE A 14 -3.13 -22.08 -22.32
N ALA A 15 -3.38 -21.18 -23.28
CA ALA A 15 -4.29 -21.43 -24.40
C ALA A 15 -3.87 -22.61 -25.29
N PHE A 16 -2.62 -23.02 -25.23
CA PHE A 16 -2.04 -24.14 -26.00
C PHE A 16 -1.54 -25.27 -25.09
N ALA A 17 -2.04 -25.38 -23.88
CA ALA A 17 -1.71 -26.47 -22.98
C ALA A 17 -2.24 -27.81 -23.55
N GLU A 18 -1.47 -28.89 -23.40
CA GLU A 18 -1.88 -30.24 -23.85
C GLU A 18 -3.12 -30.73 -23.06
N ASP A 19 -3.17 -30.43 -21.77
CA ASP A 19 -4.33 -30.72 -20.90
C ASP A 19 -5.05 -29.40 -20.57
N GLN A 20 -6.09 -29.11 -21.36
CA GLN A 20 -6.91 -27.91 -21.18
C GLN A 20 -7.71 -27.95 -19.89
N ALA A 21 -8.16 -29.13 -19.43
CA ALA A 21 -8.97 -29.25 -18.20
C ALA A 21 -8.12 -28.94 -16.97
N ALA A 22 -6.88 -29.41 -16.92
CA ALA A 22 -5.93 -29.07 -15.87
C ALA A 22 -5.55 -27.58 -15.89
N ALA A 23 -5.33 -27.02 -17.10
CA ALA A 23 -5.03 -25.61 -17.28
C ALA A 23 -6.18 -24.70 -16.83
N ASP A 24 -7.42 -25.03 -17.19
CA ASP A 24 -8.61 -24.27 -16.78
C ASP A 24 -8.81 -24.33 -15.25
N THR A 25 -8.62 -25.49 -14.64
CA THR A 25 -8.69 -25.65 -13.18
C THR A 25 -7.63 -24.78 -12.48
N TRP A 26 -6.40 -24.82 -12.97
CA TRP A 26 -5.33 -23.97 -12.47
C TRP A 26 -5.64 -22.49 -12.61
N MET A 27 -6.09 -22.06 -13.79
CA MET A 27 -6.44 -20.67 -14.07
C MET A 27 -7.54 -20.15 -13.14
N GLN A 28 -8.58 -20.96 -12.90
CA GLN A 28 -9.68 -20.58 -12.01
C GLN A 28 -9.22 -20.49 -10.54
N SER A 29 -8.53 -21.52 -10.07
CA SER A 29 -8.15 -21.64 -8.66
C SER A 29 -7.05 -20.64 -8.25
N TRP A 30 -6.14 -20.30 -9.16
CA TRP A 30 -4.97 -19.48 -8.86
C TRP A 30 -5.00 -18.14 -9.58
N THR A 31 -5.00 -18.11 -10.88
CA THR A 31 -4.83 -16.86 -11.64
C THR A 31 -6.04 -15.95 -11.49
N LEU A 32 -7.24 -16.42 -11.83
CA LEU A 32 -8.45 -15.59 -11.77
C LEU A 32 -8.82 -15.22 -10.33
N PHE A 33 -8.69 -16.17 -9.41
CA PHE A 33 -8.95 -15.91 -8.00
C PHE A 33 -8.03 -14.82 -7.44
N PHE A 34 -6.71 -14.92 -7.61
CA PHE A 34 -5.78 -13.94 -7.06
C PHE A 34 -5.91 -12.57 -7.73
N TRP A 35 -6.17 -12.50 -9.04
CA TRP A 35 -6.44 -11.24 -9.71
C TRP A 35 -7.72 -10.58 -9.19
N ALA A 36 -8.80 -11.33 -9.08
CA ALA A 36 -10.07 -10.83 -8.53
C ALA A 36 -9.93 -10.38 -7.08
N TRP A 37 -9.21 -11.17 -6.27
CA TRP A 37 -8.94 -10.84 -4.87
C TRP A 37 -8.15 -9.53 -4.72
N TRP A 38 -7.07 -9.37 -5.48
CA TRP A 38 -6.30 -8.11 -5.45
C TRP A 38 -7.11 -6.91 -5.90
N ILE A 39 -7.95 -7.05 -6.93
CA ILE A 39 -8.83 -5.98 -7.41
C ILE A 39 -9.85 -5.61 -6.33
N ALA A 40 -10.53 -6.58 -5.75
CA ALA A 40 -11.51 -6.35 -4.70
C ALA A 40 -10.86 -5.76 -3.45
N TRP A 41 -9.67 -6.23 -3.09
CA TRP A 41 -8.94 -5.79 -1.90
C TRP A 41 -8.26 -4.43 -2.08
N ALA A 42 -7.94 -4.03 -3.30
CA ALA A 42 -7.26 -2.77 -3.58
C ALA A 42 -8.02 -1.55 -3.05
N THR A 43 -9.34 -1.53 -3.17
CA THR A 43 -10.18 -0.42 -2.66
C THR A 43 -10.16 -0.35 -1.14
N PHE A 44 -10.18 -1.49 -0.47
CA PHE A 44 -10.15 -1.62 0.96
C PHE A 44 -8.78 -1.25 1.53
N VAL A 45 -7.72 -1.91 1.07
CA VAL A 45 -6.35 -1.69 1.54
C VAL A 45 -5.86 -0.30 1.15
N GLY A 46 -6.27 0.21 -0.02
CA GLY A 46 -5.94 1.56 -0.45
C GLY A 46 -6.42 2.63 0.52
N LEU A 47 -7.63 2.50 1.06
CA LEU A 47 -8.16 3.43 2.07
C LEU A 47 -7.36 3.37 3.39
N PHE A 48 -7.02 2.17 3.84
CA PHE A 48 -6.20 1.96 5.04
C PHE A 48 -4.79 2.54 4.85
N LEU A 49 -4.12 2.19 3.75
CA LEU A 49 -2.78 2.69 3.43
C LEU A 49 -2.74 4.22 3.29
N ALA A 50 -3.76 4.83 2.70
CA ALA A 50 -3.86 6.29 2.59
C ALA A 50 -3.90 6.97 3.98
N ARG A 51 -4.52 6.33 4.98
CA ARG A 51 -4.58 6.87 6.35
C ARG A 51 -3.25 6.81 7.06
N ILE A 52 -2.52 5.70 6.97
CA ILE A 52 -1.22 5.52 7.64
C ILE A 52 -0.08 6.26 6.93
N SER A 53 -0.26 6.65 5.67
CA SER A 53 0.76 7.30 4.85
C SER A 53 0.73 8.83 4.88
N ARG A 54 -0.01 9.42 5.83
CA ARG A 54 -0.10 10.88 5.96
C ARG A 54 1.28 11.51 6.17
N GLY A 55 1.55 12.59 5.44
CA GLY A 55 2.83 13.30 5.49
C GLY A 55 3.94 12.71 4.60
N ARG A 56 3.68 11.63 3.89
CA ARG A 56 4.61 11.08 2.90
C ARG A 56 4.33 11.60 1.50
N THR A 57 5.37 11.68 0.68
CA THR A 57 5.19 12.01 -0.74
C THR A 57 4.59 10.82 -1.50
N LEU A 58 3.86 11.09 -2.59
CA LEU A 58 3.28 10.04 -3.44
C LEU A 58 4.36 9.05 -3.94
N ARG A 59 5.56 9.55 -4.28
CA ARG A 59 6.68 8.71 -4.70
C ARG A 59 7.12 7.75 -3.59
N GLN A 60 7.27 8.23 -2.36
CA GLN A 60 7.63 7.39 -1.21
C GLN A 60 6.56 6.36 -0.91
N PHE A 61 5.29 6.76 -1.03
CA PHE A 61 4.16 5.88 -0.85
C PHE A 61 4.17 4.72 -1.87
N ILE A 62 4.24 5.03 -3.17
CA ILE A 62 4.24 4.02 -4.24
C ILE A 62 5.46 3.10 -4.09
N PHE A 63 6.65 3.67 -3.92
CA PHE A 63 7.87 2.87 -3.77
C PHE A 63 7.81 1.93 -2.57
N GLY A 64 7.38 2.43 -1.41
CA GLY A 64 7.25 1.62 -0.20
C GLY A 64 6.21 0.50 -0.36
N THR A 65 5.04 0.82 -0.89
CA THR A 65 3.94 -0.14 -1.05
C THR A 65 4.25 -1.26 -2.06
N LEU A 66 5.07 -0.97 -3.07
CA LEU A 66 5.47 -1.98 -4.05
C LEU A 66 6.70 -2.78 -3.58
N THR A 67 7.71 -2.10 -3.05
CA THR A 67 9.01 -2.74 -2.77
C THR A 67 8.96 -3.66 -1.57
N PHE A 68 8.38 -3.23 -0.43
CA PHE A 68 8.40 -4.05 0.78
C PHE A 68 7.63 -5.36 0.64
N PRO A 69 6.37 -5.38 0.16
CA PRO A 69 5.66 -6.63 -0.05
C PRO A 69 6.34 -7.53 -1.08
N PHE A 70 6.86 -6.96 -2.15
CA PHE A 70 7.57 -7.73 -3.18
C PHE A 70 8.81 -8.45 -2.61
N LEU A 71 9.65 -7.75 -1.86
CA LEU A 71 10.82 -8.36 -1.21
C LEU A 71 10.43 -9.44 -0.21
N PHE A 72 9.36 -9.20 0.56
CA PHE A 72 8.83 -10.18 1.49
C PHE A 72 8.35 -11.45 0.77
N ILE A 73 7.59 -11.31 -0.31
CA ILE A 73 7.11 -12.44 -1.10
C ILE A 73 8.27 -13.21 -1.72
N LEU A 74 9.27 -12.52 -2.27
CA LEU A 74 10.47 -13.18 -2.81
C LEU A 74 11.21 -14.00 -1.73
N MET A 75 11.37 -13.42 -0.54
CA MET A 75 12.00 -14.10 0.59
C MET A 75 11.15 -15.32 0.99
N TRP A 76 9.84 -15.16 1.16
CA TRP A 76 8.93 -16.24 1.53
C TRP A 76 8.98 -17.40 0.53
N MET A 77 8.84 -17.10 -0.76
CA MET A 77 8.87 -18.11 -1.82
C MET A 77 10.27 -18.75 -1.96
N SER A 78 11.33 -18.03 -1.66
CA SER A 78 12.69 -18.59 -1.70
C SER A 78 12.93 -19.58 -0.57
N PHE A 79 12.41 -19.35 0.62
CA PHE A 79 12.57 -20.29 1.74
C PHE A 79 11.54 -21.44 1.64
N PHE A 80 10.28 -21.12 1.77
CA PHE A 80 9.24 -22.15 1.90
C PHE A 80 8.89 -22.80 0.54
N GLY A 81 8.86 -22.03 -0.54
CA GLY A 81 8.59 -22.58 -1.87
C GLY A 81 9.67 -23.54 -2.35
N ASN A 82 10.95 -23.22 -2.16
CA ASN A 82 12.03 -24.14 -2.51
C ASN A 82 12.04 -25.37 -1.63
N THR A 83 11.77 -25.25 -0.33
CA THR A 83 11.66 -26.41 0.57
C THR A 83 10.54 -27.34 0.15
N ALA A 84 9.35 -26.81 -0.15
CA ALA A 84 8.23 -27.61 -0.64
C ALA A 84 8.56 -28.31 -1.97
N LEU A 85 9.23 -27.62 -2.89
CA LEU A 85 9.68 -28.22 -4.15
C LEU A 85 10.73 -29.32 -3.95
N ASP A 86 11.62 -29.16 -2.99
CA ASP A 86 12.62 -30.16 -2.65
C ASP A 86 11.95 -31.42 -2.07
N MET A 87 11.01 -31.26 -1.16
CA MET A 87 10.22 -32.36 -0.59
C MET A 87 9.48 -33.16 -1.68
N VAL A 88 8.85 -32.48 -2.65
CA VAL A 88 8.18 -33.15 -3.77
C VAL A 88 9.16 -33.85 -4.68
N ARG A 89 10.34 -33.26 -4.96
CA ARG A 89 11.36 -33.81 -5.87
C ARG A 89 12.16 -34.96 -5.26
N SER A 90 12.42 -34.95 -3.97
CA SER A 90 13.13 -36.02 -3.29
C SER A 90 12.36 -37.34 -3.33
N GLY A 91 11.02 -37.27 -3.37
CA GLY A 91 10.16 -38.44 -3.29
C GLY A 91 10.08 -39.07 -1.90
N ASP A 92 10.74 -38.47 -0.91
CA ASP A 92 10.74 -38.97 0.48
C ASP A 92 9.41 -38.74 1.19
N TYR A 93 8.60 -37.80 0.64
CA TYR A 93 7.32 -37.38 1.22
C TYR A 93 6.17 -37.54 0.20
N PRO A 94 5.77 -38.77 -0.16
CA PRO A 94 4.78 -38.99 -1.23
C PRO A 94 3.39 -38.42 -0.91
N GLU A 95 3.00 -38.43 0.36
CA GLU A 95 1.71 -37.92 0.80
C GLU A 95 1.65 -36.37 0.81
N PHE A 96 2.80 -35.71 0.94
CA PHE A 96 2.87 -34.24 0.99
C PHE A 96 2.34 -33.60 -0.29
N ALA A 97 2.77 -34.09 -1.46
CA ALA A 97 2.33 -33.54 -2.74
C ALA A 97 0.83 -33.70 -2.96
N GLU A 98 0.27 -34.87 -2.61
CA GLU A 98 -1.15 -35.15 -2.72
C GLU A 98 -1.96 -34.30 -1.74
N ASN A 99 -1.54 -34.21 -0.49
CA ASN A 99 -2.19 -33.40 0.54
C ASN A 99 -2.16 -31.91 0.17
N ALA A 100 -1.02 -31.39 -0.30
CA ALA A 100 -0.88 -29.98 -0.69
C ALA A 100 -1.77 -29.60 -1.90
N ILE A 101 -2.11 -30.56 -2.77
CA ILE A 101 -3.05 -30.34 -3.87
C ILE A 101 -4.50 -30.42 -3.40
N ASN A 102 -4.83 -31.43 -2.59
CA ASN A 102 -6.21 -31.70 -2.16
C ASN A 102 -6.68 -30.78 -1.03
N VAL A 103 -5.76 -30.39 -0.12
CA VAL A 103 -6.03 -29.55 1.06
C VAL A 103 -4.93 -28.48 1.18
N PRO A 104 -4.89 -27.48 0.27
CA PRO A 104 -3.82 -26.49 0.20
C PRO A 104 -3.55 -25.73 1.50
N GLU A 105 -4.58 -25.53 2.33
CA GLU A 105 -4.50 -24.85 3.62
C GLU A 105 -3.70 -25.64 4.66
N GLN A 106 -3.58 -26.95 4.52
CA GLN A 106 -2.76 -27.80 5.40
C GLN A 106 -1.32 -27.94 4.90
N GLY A 107 -1.08 -27.82 3.62
CA GLY A 107 0.22 -28.06 3.01
C GLY A 107 1.38 -27.30 3.66
N PHE A 108 1.14 -26.08 4.14
CA PHE A 108 2.17 -25.32 4.86
C PHE A 108 2.51 -25.93 6.23
N TYR A 109 1.52 -26.41 6.95
CA TYR A 109 1.71 -27.08 8.26
C TYR A 109 2.33 -28.46 8.10
N ASP A 110 1.94 -29.22 7.07
CA ASP A 110 2.53 -30.52 6.74
C ASP A 110 4.04 -30.37 6.47
N MET A 111 4.41 -29.34 5.69
CA MET A 111 5.84 -29.01 5.50
C MET A 111 6.54 -28.68 6.81
N LEU A 112 5.91 -27.93 7.72
CA LEU A 112 6.52 -27.55 9.00
C LEU A 112 6.68 -28.75 9.94
N HIS A 113 5.84 -29.79 9.81
CA HIS A 113 5.95 -31.01 10.60
C HIS A 113 7.27 -31.77 10.38
N GLU A 114 7.84 -31.65 9.20
CA GLU A 114 9.09 -32.31 8.82
C GLU A 114 10.37 -31.65 9.40
N PHE A 115 10.24 -30.45 9.95
CA PHE A 115 11.37 -29.76 10.55
C PHE A 115 11.67 -30.23 11.98
N PRO A 116 12.94 -30.29 12.39
CA PRO A 116 13.30 -30.60 13.78
C PRO A 116 12.74 -29.53 14.72
N GLY A 117 12.02 -29.92 15.76
CA GLY A 117 11.36 -29.00 16.68
C GLY A 117 10.03 -28.44 16.15
N SER A 118 9.39 -29.17 15.24
CA SER A 118 8.14 -28.77 14.56
C SER A 118 7.06 -28.23 15.50
N GLY A 119 6.88 -28.80 16.70
CA GLY A 119 5.89 -28.35 17.66
C GLY A 119 6.03 -26.87 18.06
N ILE A 120 7.28 -26.40 18.27
CA ILE A 120 7.54 -25.00 18.62
C ILE A 120 7.31 -24.11 17.39
N VAL A 121 7.79 -24.54 16.23
CA VAL A 121 7.65 -23.78 14.97
C VAL A 121 6.18 -23.62 14.61
N ILE A 122 5.40 -24.70 14.68
CA ILE A 122 3.97 -24.70 14.40
C ILE A 122 3.21 -23.80 15.39
N PHE A 123 3.54 -23.89 16.68
CA PHE A 123 2.94 -23.01 17.69
C PHE A 123 3.23 -21.53 17.38
N LEU A 124 4.48 -21.18 17.13
CA LEU A 124 4.86 -19.79 16.78
C LEU A 124 4.18 -19.31 15.49
N THR A 125 4.17 -20.14 14.47
CA THR A 125 3.52 -19.82 13.18
C THR A 125 2.03 -19.60 13.35
N THR A 126 1.34 -20.48 14.09
CA THR A 126 -0.08 -20.34 14.37
C THR A 126 -0.37 -19.09 15.19
N PHE A 127 0.47 -18.78 16.18
CA PHE A 127 0.35 -17.57 16.99
C PHE A 127 0.55 -16.29 16.14
N ILE A 128 1.57 -16.26 15.28
CA ILE A 128 1.79 -15.16 14.35
C ILE A 128 0.62 -15.03 13.37
N GLY A 129 0.14 -16.15 12.82
CA GLY A 129 -1.03 -16.19 11.94
C GLY A 129 -2.28 -15.59 12.62
N LEU A 130 -2.51 -15.94 13.88
CA LEU A 130 -3.61 -15.37 14.67
C LEU A 130 -3.46 -13.84 14.85
N LEU A 131 -2.27 -13.36 15.15
CA LEU A 131 -2.01 -11.92 15.26
C LEU A 131 -2.25 -11.18 13.94
N LEU A 132 -1.79 -11.75 12.82
CA LEU A 132 -2.04 -11.20 11.48
C LEU A 132 -3.53 -11.20 11.14
N TYR A 133 -4.25 -12.26 11.48
CA TYR A 133 -5.69 -12.31 11.30
C TYR A 133 -6.41 -11.22 12.10
N ILE A 134 -6.10 -11.07 13.38
CA ILE A 134 -6.70 -10.04 14.25
C ILE A 134 -6.45 -8.63 13.69
N THR A 135 -5.22 -8.33 13.28
CA THR A 135 -4.89 -7.00 12.72
C THR A 135 -5.61 -6.73 11.41
N SER A 136 -5.74 -7.73 10.56
CA SER A 136 -6.47 -7.64 9.28
C SER A 136 -7.97 -7.47 9.50
N ALA A 137 -8.56 -8.25 10.41
CA ALA A 137 -9.98 -8.18 10.75
C ALA A 137 -10.33 -6.81 11.38
N ASP A 138 -9.48 -6.28 12.25
CA ASP A 138 -9.65 -4.96 12.85
C ASP A 138 -9.60 -3.84 11.81
N SER A 139 -8.63 -3.90 10.90
CA SER A 139 -8.53 -2.97 9.78
C SER A 139 -9.77 -3.05 8.86
N GLY A 140 -10.27 -4.28 8.62
CA GLY A 140 -11.49 -4.55 7.89
C GLY A 140 -12.72 -3.91 8.53
N ALA A 141 -12.91 -4.16 9.77
CA ALA A 141 -14.02 -3.60 10.54
C ALA A 141 -13.99 -2.06 10.57
N LEU A 142 -12.79 -1.46 10.66
CA LEU A 142 -12.62 -0.01 10.59
C LEU A 142 -13.09 0.54 9.24
N VAL A 143 -12.68 -0.07 8.13
CA VAL A 143 -13.07 0.39 6.79
C VAL A 143 -14.59 0.21 6.57
N MET A 144 -15.17 -0.93 6.96
CA MET A 144 -16.61 -1.18 6.88
C MET A 144 -17.41 -0.18 7.73
N SER A 145 -16.93 0.12 8.94
CA SER A 145 -17.49 1.14 9.81
C SER A 145 -17.49 2.52 9.14
N ASN A 146 -16.39 2.87 8.46
CA ASN A 146 -16.29 4.16 7.76
C ASN A 146 -17.25 4.24 6.57
N PHE A 147 -17.40 3.18 5.79
CA PHE A 147 -18.33 3.16 4.66
C PHE A 147 -19.80 3.24 5.09
N THR A 148 -20.12 2.73 6.27
CA THR A 148 -21.50 2.72 6.80
C THR A 148 -21.81 3.90 7.72
N SER A 149 -20.83 4.76 8.01
CA SER A 149 -21.00 5.96 8.84
C SER A 149 -21.16 7.22 7.98
N ARG A 150 -21.98 8.18 8.46
CA ARG A 150 -22.01 9.54 7.94
C ARG A 150 -20.83 10.32 8.50
N ILE A 151 -19.73 10.35 7.76
CA ILE A 151 -18.51 11.06 8.14
C ILE A 151 -18.55 12.44 7.47
N THR A 152 -18.59 13.50 8.27
CA THR A 152 -18.54 14.89 7.81
C THR A 152 -17.13 15.42 7.64
N ASP A 153 -16.16 14.86 8.38
CA ASP A 153 -14.76 15.23 8.29
C ASP A 153 -13.92 13.96 7.99
N ASN A 154 -13.15 14.00 6.91
CA ASN A 154 -12.26 12.90 6.50
C ASN A 154 -11.19 12.52 7.55
N ARG A 155 -11.08 13.28 8.63
CA ARG A 155 -10.18 13.00 9.76
C ARG A 155 -10.83 12.15 10.84
N GLN A 156 -12.15 12.02 10.83
CA GLN A 156 -12.90 11.26 11.82
C GLN A 156 -13.07 9.82 11.36
N ASP A 157 -13.03 8.90 12.31
CA ASP A 157 -13.38 7.51 12.10
C ASP A 157 -14.87 7.28 12.33
N GLY A 158 -15.38 6.21 11.72
CA GLY A 158 -16.76 5.78 11.94
C GLY A 158 -17.05 5.43 13.40
N SER A 159 -18.32 5.32 13.71
CA SER A 159 -18.79 5.01 15.07
C SER A 159 -18.16 3.72 15.63
N ARG A 160 -17.72 3.72 16.89
CA ARG A 160 -17.16 2.56 17.59
C ARG A 160 -18.12 1.36 17.58
N TRP A 161 -19.41 1.62 17.70
CA TRP A 161 -20.45 0.59 17.68
C TRP A 161 -20.53 -0.13 16.32
N LEU A 162 -20.42 0.61 15.23
CA LEU A 162 -20.38 0.02 13.89
C LEU A 162 -19.13 -0.83 13.68
N ARG A 163 -17.98 -0.41 14.23
CA ARG A 163 -16.76 -1.23 14.17
C ARG A 163 -16.93 -2.55 14.93
N ILE A 164 -17.49 -2.53 16.14
CA ILE A 164 -17.81 -3.73 16.90
C ILE A 164 -18.80 -4.60 16.15
N PHE A 165 -19.88 -4.01 15.63
CA PHE A 165 -20.90 -4.73 14.84
C PHE A 165 -20.26 -5.46 13.65
N TRP A 166 -19.45 -4.76 12.86
CA TRP A 166 -18.77 -5.37 11.71
C TRP A 166 -17.75 -6.44 12.11
N SER A 167 -17.00 -6.25 13.19
CA SER A 167 -16.08 -7.28 13.70
C SER A 167 -16.81 -8.55 14.10
N VAL A 168 -17.93 -8.44 14.82
CA VAL A 168 -18.75 -9.58 15.22
C VAL A 168 -19.37 -10.24 14.00
N THR A 169 -19.88 -9.46 13.05
CA THR A 169 -20.51 -9.99 11.82
C THR A 169 -19.49 -10.78 10.98
N VAL A 170 -18.28 -10.25 10.78
CA VAL A 170 -17.22 -10.96 10.05
C VAL A 170 -16.79 -12.21 10.80
N GLY A 171 -16.63 -12.16 12.11
CA GLY A 171 -16.29 -13.34 12.93
C GLY A 171 -17.37 -14.44 12.85
N ALA A 172 -18.64 -14.06 12.96
CA ALA A 172 -19.76 -15.01 12.85
C ALA A 172 -19.84 -15.63 11.44
N LEU A 173 -19.64 -14.82 10.40
CA LEU A 173 -19.60 -15.31 9.02
C LEU A 173 -18.43 -16.28 8.81
N THR A 174 -17.24 -15.96 9.32
CA THR A 174 -16.07 -16.83 9.25
C THR A 174 -16.34 -18.19 9.91
N LEU A 175 -16.91 -18.19 11.13
CA LEU A 175 -17.26 -19.42 11.83
C LEU A 175 -18.30 -20.26 11.06
N ALA A 176 -19.33 -19.62 10.50
CA ALA A 176 -20.35 -20.31 9.71
C ALA A 176 -19.75 -20.96 8.46
N LEU A 177 -18.84 -20.24 7.76
CA LEU A 177 -18.20 -20.74 6.55
C LEU A 177 -17.21 -21.88 6.84
N LEU A 178 -16.49 -21.85 7.95
CA LEU A 178 -15.60 -22.94 8.36
C LEU A 178 -16.36 -24.23 8.68
N GLN A 179 -17.62 -24.15 9.14
CA GLN A 179 -18.42 -25.34 9.45
C GLN A 179 -18.96 -26.06 8.21
N ILE A 180 -19.04 -25.39 7.07
CA ILE A 180 -19.65 -25.93 5.83
C ILE A 180 -18.63 -26.07 4.70
N ASP A 181 -17.33 -26.11 5.03
CA ASP A 181 -16.23 -26.14 4.03
C ASP A 181 -16.33 -25.02 3.00
N GLY A 182 -16.70 -23.84 3.50
CA GLY A 182 -17.10 -22.69 2.68
C GLY A 182 -15.94 -21.88 2.09
N ILE A 183 -14.69 -22.34 2.21
CA ILE A 183 -13.53 -21.61 1.64
C ILE A 183 -13.69 -21.47 0.12
N ALA A 184 -13.98 -22.57 -0.58
CA ALA A 184 -14.21 -22.56 -2.02
C ALA A 184 -15.38 -21.64 -2.43
N THR A 185 -16.43 -21.59 -1.61
CA THR A 185 -17.58 -20.69 -1.83
C THR A 185 -17.18 -19.23 -1.72
N VAL A 186 -16.35 -18.85 -0.73
CA VAL A 186 -15.84 -17.49 -0.57
C VAL A 186 -14.90 -17.11 -1.71
N GLN A 187 -14.04 -18.03 -2.16
CA GLN A 187 -13.18 -17.81 -3.32
C GLN A 187 -14.01 -17.52 -4.57
N SER A 188 -15.01 -18.34 -4.85
CA SER A 188 -15.93 -18.15 -5.99
C SER A 188 -16.69 -16.82 -5.89
N ALA A 189 -17.20 -16.48 -4.72
CA ALA A 189 -17.85 -15.17 -4.49
C ALA A 189 -16.89 -14.00 -4.72
N THR A 190 -15.63 -14.14 -4.32
CA THR A 190 -14.59 -13.11 -4.56
C THR A 190 -14.34 -12.90 -6.05
N VAL A 191 -14.29 -13.98 -6.85
CA VAL A 191 -14.12 -13.88 -8.30
C VAL A 191 -15.31 -13.13 -8.93
N VAL A 192 -16.55 -13.48 -8.55
CA VAL A 192 -17.76 -12.82 -9.04
C VAL A 192 -17.77 -11.33 -8.67
N MET A 193 -17.42 -11.00 -7.42
CA MET A 193 -17.36 -9.62 -6.95
C MET A 193 -16.19 -8.83 -7.54
N GLY A 194 -15.14 -9.49 -7.96
CA GLY A 194 -13.97 -8.86 -8.60
C GLY A 194 -14.35 -8.02 -9.83
N LEU A 195 -15.31 -8.47 -10.62
CA LEU A 195 -15.76 -7.76 -11.83
C LEU A 195 -16.38 -6.37 -11.52
N PRO A 196 -17.38 -6.21 -10.65
CA PRO A 196 -17.88 -4.89 -10.26
C PRO A 196 -16.78 -3.99 -9.66
N PHE A 197 -15.92 -4.57 -8.81
CA PHE A 197 -14.81 -3.81 -8.22
C PHE A 197 -13.77 -3.37 -9.26
N ALA A 198 -13.56 -4.11 -10.33
CA ALA A 198 -12.70 -3.69 -11.44
C ALA A 198 -13.18 -2.37 -12.05
N PHE A 199 -14.49 -2.20 -12.28
CA PHE A 199 -15.05 -0.93 -12.74
C PHE A 199 -14.80 0.21 -11.75
N VAL A 200 -14.96 -0.04 -10.45
CA VAL A 200 -14.66 0.96 -9.41
C VAL A 200 -13.18 1.35 -9.44
N VAL A 201 -12.28 0.40 -9.57
CA VAL A 201 -10.82 0.67 -9.67
C VAL A 201 -10.51 1.50 -10.92
N TYR A 202 -11.10 1.20 -12.07
CA TYR A 202 -10.93 2.03 -13.28
C TYR A 202 -11.41 3.47 -13.08
N LEU A 203 -12.55 3.67 -12.41
CA LEU A 203 -13.05 5.02 -12.09
C LEU A 203 -12.09 5.75 -11.13
N ILE A 204 -11.53 5.07 -10.14
CA ILE A 204 -10.53 5.62 -9.23
C ILE A 204 -9.26 6.01 -10.00
N MET A 205 -8.76 5.15 -10.89
CA MET A 205 -7.59 5.43 -11.71
C MET A 205 -7.81 6.67 -12.60
N PHE A 206 -8.96 6.76 -13.23
CA PHE A 206 -9.34 7.92 -14.05
C PHE A 206 -9.42 9.20 -13.22
N SER A 207 -10.05 9.13 -12.05
CA SER A 207 -10.15 10.25 -11.11
C SER A 207 -8.76 10.71 -10.63
N LEU A 208 -7.88 9.78 -10.29
CA LEU A 208 -6.51 10.06 -9.88
C LEU A 208 -5.72 10.74 -11.01
N TRP A 209 -5.80 10.20 -12.21
CA TRP A 209 -5.14 10.81 -13.38
C TRP A 209 -5.60 12.24 -13.61
N LYS A 210 -6.92 12.50 -13.55
CA LYS A 210 -7.50 13.84 -13.69
C LYS A 210 -7.02 14.78 -12.58
N SER A 211 -6.99 14.30 -11.34
CA SER A 211 -6.53 15.08 -10.17
C SER A 211 -5.04 15.48 -10.31
N LEU A 212 -4.17 14.54 -10.67
CA LEU A 212 -2.74 14.80 -10.87
C LEU A 212 -2.50 15.78 -12.02
N ARG A 213 -3.26 15.65 -13.10
CA ARG A 213 -3.19 16.59 -14.24
C ARG A 213 -3.59 18.00 -13.84
N LEU A 214 -4.67 18.14 -13.07
CA LEU A 214 -5.12 19.45 -12.58
C LEU A 214 -4.09 20.07 -11.61
N GLU A 215 -3.50 19.27 -10.71
CA GLU A 215 -2.46 19.74 -9.80
C GLU A 215 -1.23 20.21 -10.56
N ASN A 216 -0.84 19.52 -11.62
CA ASN A 216 0.30 19.92 -12.45
C ASN A 216 0.05 21.27 -13.14
N ILE A 217 -1.13 21.47 -13.73
CA ILE A 217 -1.53 22.74 -14.34
C ILE A 217 -1.54 23.88 -13.30
N GLN A 218 -2.05 23.62 -12.10
CA GLN A 218 -2.04 24.62 -11.02
C GLN A 218 -0.62 24.95 -10.54
N ARG A 219 0.27 23.98 -10.48
CA ARG A 219 1.69 24.20 -10.13
C ARG A 219 2.37 25.07 -11.18
N GLU A 220 2.20 24.76 -12.46
CA GLU A 220 2.76 25.54 -13.55
C GLU A 220 2.26 27.00 -13.52
N ALA A 221 0.93 27.19 -13.34
CA ALA A 221 0.35 28.52 -13.22
C ALA A 221 0.91 29.32 -12.03
N ARG A 222 1.08 28.66 -10.86
CA ARG A 222 1.70 29.29 -9.67
C ARG A 222 3.15 29.66 -9.91
N THR A 223 3.92 28.79 -10.54
CA THR A 223 5.34 29.04 -10.85
C THR A 223 5.47 30.20 -11.82
N THR A 224 4.63 30.25 -12.86
CA THR A 224 4.62 31.36 -13.83
C THR A 224 4.23 32.68 -13.17
N ALA A 225 3.19 32.67 -12.32
CA ALA A 225 2.79 33.85 -11.56
C ALA A 225 3.91 34.36 -10.62
N MET A 226 4.60 33.43 -9.94
CA MET A 226 5.72 33.78 -9.05
C MET A 226 6.90 34.38 -9.84
N HIS A 227 7.26 33.81 -10.99
CA HIS A 227 8.28 34.37 -11.86
C HIS A 227 7.92 35.76 -12.37
N GLY A 228 6.64 35.96 -12.75
CA GLY A 228 6.15 37.30 -13.15
C GLY A 228 6.22 38.32 -12.02
N MET A 229 5.91 37.94 -10.79
CA MET A 229 6.03 38.81 -9.62
C MET A 229 7.50 39.15 -9.31
N ILE A 230 8.40 38.19 -9.42
CA ILE A 230 9.86 38.42 -9.20
C ILE A 230 10.39 39.35 -10.28
N SER A 231 10.08 39.08 -11.55
CA SER A 231 10.50 39.92 -12.68
C SER A 231 10.02 41.37 -12.54
N SER A 232 8.75 41.56 -12.22
CA SER A 232 8.18 42.89 -12.01
C SER A 232 8.74 43.61 -10.79
N ARG A 233 9.22 42.89 -9.78
CA ARG A 233 9.91 43.47 -8.62
C ARG A 233 11.34 43.91 -8.97
N THR A 234 12.02 43.08 -9.75
CA THR A 234 13.39 43.40 -10.23
C THR A 234 13.39 44.60 -11.18
N GLU A 235 12.34 44.77 -12.01
CA GLU A 235 12.15 45.93 -12.87
C GLU A 235 11.76 47.20 -12.10
N ARG A 236 11.10 47.07 -10.95
CA ARG A 236 10.71 48.19 -10.09
C ARG A 236 11.79 48.63 -9.10
N GLU A 237 12.80 47.81 -8.85
CA GLU A 237 13.97 48.31 -8.15
C GLU A 237 14.74 49.22 -9.13
N PRO A 238 14.72 50.56 -8.92
CA PRO A 238 15.49 51.44 -9.76
C PRO A 238 16.94 50.96 -9.65
N SER A 239 17.60 50.92 -10.77
CA SER A 239 19.06 50.79 -10.88
C SER A 239 19.77 52.01 -10.22
N ASP A 240 19.37 52.30 -8.99
CA ASP A 240 19.95 53.40 -8.26
C ASP A 240 21.16 52.86 -7.49
N SER A 241 22.21 52.61 -8.28
CA SER A 241 23.54 52.34 -7.73
C SER A 241 24.02 53.42 -6.72
N ASN A 242 23.23 54.47 -6.58
CA ASN A 242 23.51 55.58 -5.66
C ASN A 242 22.78 55.42 -4.31
N LEU A 243 21.69 54.64 -4.20
CA LEU A 243 20.99 54.46 -2.93
C LEU A 243 21.83 53.70 -1.88
N TRP A 244 22.55 52.71 -2.29
CA TRP A 244 23.39 51.97 -1.35
C TRP A 244 24.73 52.74 -1.10
N LYS A 245 25.28 53.50 -2.07
CA LYS A 245 26.39 54.43 -1.84
C LYS A 245 26.00 55.51 -0.81
N ASN A 246 24.82 56.12 -0.95
CA ASN A 246 24.29 57.07 0.04
C ASN A 246 24.01 56.46 1.41
N ARG A 247 23.70 55.18 1.50
CA ARG A 247 23.60 54.48 2.79
C ARG A 247 24.95 54.18 3.41
N LEU A 248 25.95 53.83 2.59
CA LEU A 248 27.32 53.61 3.06
C LEU A 248 27.96 54.94 3.50
N ASP A 249 27.71 56.03 2.79
CA ASP A 249 28.21 57.36 3.15
C ASP A 249 27.58 57.86 4.45
N ARG A 250 26.29 57.60 4.71
CA ARG A 250 25.62 57.85 6.02
C ARG A 250 26.09 56.94 7.13
N ALA A 251 26.45 55.71 6.84
CA ALA A 251 26.98 54.77 7.84
C ALA A 251 28.44 55.10 8.20
N ASN A 252 29.18 55.74 7.30
CA ASN A 252 30.58 56.17 7.52
C ASN A 252 30.71 57.56 8.12
N THR A 253 29.63 58.34 8.23
CA THR A 253 29.61 59.54 9.03
C THR A 253 29.41 59.18 10.49
N PHE A 254 30.49 58.70 11.14
CA PHE A 254 30.52 58.62 12.60
C PHE A 254 30.45 60.07 13.16
N PRO A 255 29.58 60.31 14.15
CA PRO A 255 29.56 61.60 14.80
C PRO A 255 30.94 61.91 15.37
N SER A 256 31.40 63.10 15.13
CA SER A 256 32.71 63.54 15.59
C SER A 256 32.81 63.39 17.13
N LYS A 257 34.00 63.10 17.63
CA LYS A 257 34.22 62.88 19.06
C LYS A 257 33.64 64.01 19.91
N LYS A 258 33.47 65.22 19.40
CA LYS A 258 32.85 66.37 20.03
C LYS A 258 31.33 66.29 20.19
N GLU A 259 30.65 65.57 19.28
CA GLU A 259 29.21 65.33 19.34
C GLU A 259 28.87 64.16 20.28
N MET A 260 29.75 63.18 20.45
CA MET A 260 29.60 62.11 21.41
C MET A 260 29.75 62.58 22.85
N ASP A 261 30.66 63.52 23.10
CA ASP A 261 30.85 64.05 24.44
C ASP A 261 29.68 64.94 24.91
N THR A 262 28.91 65.48 23.95
CA THR A 262 27.71 66.28 24.28
C THR A 262 26.49 65.41 24.63
N CYS A 263 26.39 64.20 24.09
CA CYS A 263 25.32 63.25 24.40
C CYS A 263 25.50 62.57 25.78
N LEU A 264 26.69 62.48 26.29
CA LEU A 264 26.98 61.89 27.59
C LEU A 264 26.75 62.84 28.79
N LEU A 265 26.45 64.13 28.54
CA LEU A 265 26.15 65.12 29.57
C LEU A 265 24.63 65.26 29.91
N TYR A 266 23.78 64.48 29.27
CA TYR A 266 22.31 64.50 29.48
C TYR A 266 21.71 63.14 29.84
N THR A 267 22.45 62.23 30.45
CA THR A 267 21.90 61.03 31.11
C THR A 267 22.21 61.05 32.62
#